data_5b170baa08f7886d8563b4aa1cd607d8
#
_entry.id   5b170baa08f7886d8563b4aa1cd607d8
#
_cell.length_a   1.000
_cell.length_b   1.000
_cell.length_c   1.000
_cell.angle_alpha   90.00
_cell.angle_beta   90.00
_cell.angle_gamma   90.00
#
_symmetry.space_group_name_H-M   'P 1'
#
loop_
_entity.id
_entity.type
_entity.pdbx_description
1 polymer ?
#
loop_
_entity_poly.entity_id
_entity_poly.type
_entity_poly.pdbx_seq_one_letter_code
_entity_poly.pdbx_strand_id
1 'polypeptide(L)'
;MGKSVMNTSTEEKIVTALFLCSDKPNEVLAALKPEWNNKCELSIVEKLFIINYSLLIQNVFPWKDELSEGIDHEKFCESFFVQPDLFLRLRPGKEKMVKQKLQQAEIKFTIVSDSCLALPNASKVDDVIELDNEAVIQDYSSQQTGDFMDSAIASLENNKPSVWDCCAASGGKSIMMYDINPNIDLTVSDVRESILINLKKRFTKAGIKNYKGILADLKGPLFPFSTSNFQLVIADVPCTGSGTWGRTPEQLYFFDQSNIETYSVLQKKIVSNAIPQLQPSGVFIYITCSVFKKENEEKVDFIKENFHLELIQMEVLKGYNKKADSMFVAVFKKNL
;
A
#
# COMPACT_ATOMS: atom_id res chain seq x y z
N MET A 1 -15.09 -11.03 11.30
CA MET A 1 -16.26 -11.74 11.84
C MET A 1 -15.93 -12.87 12.84
N GLY A 2 -14.93 -13.69 12.63
CA GLY A 2 -14.65 -14.81 13.53
C GLY A 2 -14.42 -14.47 15.00
N LYS A 3 -13.86 -13.28 15.31
CA LYS A 3 -13.64 -12.81 16.69
C LYS A 3 -14.81 -12.04 17.29
N SER A 4 -15.78 -11.57 16.48
CA SER A 4 -16.83 -10.65 16.91
C SER A 4 -18.20 -11.28 17.04
N VAL A 5 -18.40 -12.51 16.54
CA VAL A 5 -19.72 -13.20 16.56
C VAL A 5 -19.64 -14.38 17.51
N MET A 6 -20.08 -14.18 18.73
CA MET A 6 -20.13 -15.25 19.74
C MET A 6 -21.30 -16.21 19.49
N ASN A 7 -21.05 -17.51 19.68
CA ASN A 7 -22.04 -18.59 19.83
C ASN A 7 -22.99 -18.86 18.65
N THR A 8 -22.60 -18.61 17.40
CA THR A 8 -23.38 -19.03 16.23
C THR A 8 -22.65 -20.13 15.46
N SER A 9 -23.42 -20.93 14.69
CA SER A 9 -22.86 -21.97 13.82
C SER A 9 -21.95 -21.36 12.76
N THR A 10 -21.05 -22.19 12.19
CA THR A 10 -20.19 -21.76 11.07
C THR A 10 -21.02 -21.33 9.86
N GLU A 11 -22.10 -22.03 9.57
CA GLU A 11 -23.02 -21.70 8.48
C GLU A 11 -23.68 -20.34 8.67
N GLU A 12 -24.16 -20.04 9.88
CA GLU A 12 -24.77 -18.75 10.20
C GLU A 12 -23.74 -17.60 10.08
N LYS A 13 -22.48 -17.83 10.51
CA LYS A 13 -21.39 -16.86 10.33
C LYS A 13 -21.13 -16.58 8.85
N ILE A 14 -21.11 -17.61 7.99
CA ILE A 14 -20.88 -17.47 6.56
C ILE A 14 -22.03 -16.68 5.91
N VAL A 15 -23.27 -17.05 6.20
CA VAL A 15 -24.44 -16.39 5.61
C VAL A 15 -24.53 -14.92 6.07
N THR A 16 -24.25 -14.66 7.34
CA THR A 16 -24.19 -13.30 7.88
C THR A 16 -23.09 -12.48 7.21
N ALA A 17 -21.89 -13.05 7.07
CA ALA A 17 -20.77 -12.39 6.37
C ALA A 17 -21.15 -12.09 4.91
N LEU A 18 -21.76 -13.04 4.23
CA LEU A 18 -22.21 -12.87 2.86
C LEU A 18 -23.22 -11.71 2.74
N PHE A 19 -24.21 -11.64 3.62
CA PHE A 19 -25.18 -10.55 3.64
C PHE A 19 -24.51 -9.19 3.86
N LEU A 20 -23.62 -9.09 4.85
CA LEU A 20 -22.95 -7.83 5.19
C LEU A 20 -22.04 -7.33 4.04
N CYS A 21 -21.37 -8.25 3.33
CA CYS A 21 -20.44 -7.92 2.27
C CYS A 21 -21.07 -7.85 0.86
N SER A 22 -22.33 -8.26 0.68
CA SER A 22 -22.99 -8.22 -0.64
C SER A 22 -23.66 -6.87 -0.87
N ASP A 23 -23.41 -6.26 -2.01
CA ASP A 23 -24.08 -5.04 -2.49
C ASP A 23 -25.22 -5.33 -3.49
N LYS A 24 -25.41 -6.61 -3.82
CA LYS A 24 -26.44 -7.10 -4.76
C LYS A 24 -27.01 -8.43 -4.30
N PRO A 25 -28.26 -8.73 -4.71
CA PRO A 25 -28.85 -10.05 -4.51
C PRO A 25 -27.98 -11.16 -5.11
N ASN A 26 -27.93 -12.32 -4.44
CA ASN A 26 -27.19 -13.49 -4.88
C ASN A 26 -27.95 -14.79 -4.56
N GLU A 27 -27.61 -15.87 -5.26
CA GLU A 27 -28.32 -17.15 -5.19
C GLU A 27 -28.25 -17.81 -3.80
N VAL A 28 -27.15 -17.66 -3.08
CA VAL A 28 -26.96 -18.27 -1.75
C VAL A 28 -27.88 -17.59 -0.73
N LEU A 29 -27.91 -16.26 -0.72
CA LEU A 29 -28.84 -15.53 0.16
C LEU A 29 -30.29 -15.73 -0.25
N ALA A 30 -30.59 -15.80 -1.54
CA ALA A 30 -31.93 -16.09 -2.03
C ALA A 30 -32.44 -17.44 -1.52
N ALA A 31 -31.57 -18.45 -1.45
CA ALA A 31 -31.93 -19.79 -0.98
C ALA A 31 -32.00 -19.88 0.55
N LEU A 32 -31.12 -19.26 1.31
CA LEU A 32 -30.96 -19.45 2.74
C LEU A 32 -31.66 -18.34 3.58
N LYS A 33 -31.69 -17.11 3.07
CA LYS A 33 -32.22 -15.92 3.76
C LYS A 33 -32.82 -14.94 2.75
N PRO A 34 -33.95 -15.29 2.09
CA PRO A 34 -34.53 -14.47 1.04
C PRO A 34 -34.89 -13.05 1.49
N GLU A 35 -35.26 -12.87 2.74
CA GLU A 35 -35.54 -11.57 3.35
C GLU A 35 -34.30 -10.67 3.45
N TRP A 36 -33.11 -11.25 3.60
CA TRP A 36 -31.85 -10.52 3.58
C TRP A 36 -31.41 -10.24 2.14
N ASN A 37 -31.64 -11.19 1.23
CA ASN A 37 -31.28 -11.02 -0.17
C ASN A 37 -31.92 -9.79 -0.81
N ASN A 38 -33.17 -9.48 -0.43
CA ASN A 38 -33.89 -8.30 -0.91
C ASN A 38 -33.39 -6.98 -0.28
N LYS A 39 -32.44 -7.04 0.64
CA LYS A 39 -31.89 -5.91 1.40
C LYS A 39 -30.38 -5.76 1.23
N CYS A 40 -29.81 -6.41 0.23
CA CYS A 40 -28.36 -6.35 -0.02
C CYS A 40 -27.85 -4.93 -0.37
N GLU A 41 -28.70 -4.06 -0.91
CA GLU A 41 -28.37 -2.70 -1.29
C GLU A 41 -28.33 -1.70 -0.12
N LEU A 42 -28.78 -2.11 1.06
CA LEU A 42 -28.73 -1.28 2.26
C LEU A 42 -27.29 -1.01 2.71
N SER A 43 -27.11 0.09 3.44
CA SER A 43 -25.84 0.38 4.09
C SER A 43 -25.43 -0.69 5.11
N ILE A 44 -24.15 -0.78 5.42
CA ILE A 44 -23.66 -1.75 6.41
C ILE A 44 -24.31 -1.56 7.79
N VAL A 45 -24.57 -0.31 8.18
CA VAL A 45 -25.20 0.03 9.45
C VAL A 45 -26.65 -0.50 9.50
N GLU A 46 -27.43 -0.30 8.42
CA GLU A 46 -28.79 -0.82 8.31
C GLU A 46 -28.83 -2.35 8.31
N LYS A 47 -27.87 -3.00 7.62
CA LYS A 47 -27.74 -4.46 7.63
C LYS A 47 -27.41 -5.00 9.02
N LEU A 48 -26.49 -4.35 9.74
CA LEU A 48 -26.17 -4.72 11.13
C LEU A 48 -27.39 -4.63 12.05
N PHE A 49 -28.22 -3.62 11.85
CA PHE A 49 -29.51 -3.49 12.59
C PHE A 49 -30.47 -4.63 12.29
N ILE A 50 -30.60 -5.05 11.02
CA ILE A 50 -31.48 -6.13 10.58
C ILE A 50 -31.12 -7.47 11.22
N ILE A 51 -29.84 -7.78 11.31
CA ILE A 51 -29.37 -9.04 11.88
C ILE A 51 -29.45 -9.07 13.41
N ASN A 52 -29.90 -7.95 14.02
CA ASN A 52 -30.05 -7.80 15.47
C ASN A 52 -28.80 -8.19 16.26
N TYR A 53 -27.64 -8.02 15.62
CA TYR A 53 -26.35 -8.22 16.27
C TYR A 53 -25.91 -6.91 16.90
N SER A 54 -25.64 -6.97 18.19
CA SER A 54 -24.82 -5.96 18.90
C SER A 54 -23.36 -6.03 18.46
N LEU A 55 -23.10 -6.24 17.17
CA LEU A 55 -21.78 -6.14 16.59
C LEU A 55 -21.43 -4.66 16.61
N LEU A 56 -20.71 -4.25 17.63
CA LEU A 56 -20.07 -2.95 17.57
C LEU A 56 -19.09 -3.03 16.39
N ILE A 57 -19.37 -2.30 15.34
CA ILE A 57 -18.52 -2.24 14.13
C ILE A 57 -17.06 -1.96 14.53
N GLN A 58 -16.87 -1.23 15.60
CA GLN A 58 -15.58 -0.93 16.23
C GLN A 58 -14.78 -2.18 16.65
N ASN A 59 -15.44 -3.32 16.89
CA ASN A 59 -14.76 -4.58 17.22
C ASN A 59 -14.14 -5.28 16.01
N VAL A 60 -14.41 -4.83 14.80
CA VAL A 60 -13.76 -5.34 13.58
C VAL A 60 -12.26 -5.06 13.62
N PHE A 61 -11.90 -3.86 14.09
CA PHE A 61 -10.51 -3.46 14.29
C PHE A 61 -10.34 -2.93 15.73
N PRO A 62 -9.99 -3.80 16.70
CA PRO A 62 -10.05 -3.46 18.13
C PRO A 62 -8.91 -2.57 18.62
N TRP A 63 -7.94 -2.23 17.79
CA TRP A 63 -6.75 -1.47 18.15
C TRP A 63 -6.92 0.03 17.88
N LYS A 64 -8.02 0.62 18.32
CA LYS A 64 -8.36 2.03 18.09
C LYS A 64 -7.27 2.98 18.60
N ASP A 65 -6.74 2.70 19.79
CA ASP A 65 -5.75 3.56 20.45
C ASP A 65 -4.35 3.49 19.81
N GLU A 66 -4.14 2.52 18.90
CA GLU A 66 -2.89 2.35 18.15
C GLU A 66 -2.94 3.03 16.77
N LEU A 67 -4.09 3.56 16.35
CA LEU A 67 -4.23 4.17 15.02
C LEU A 67 -3.46 5.47 14.89
N SER A 68 -2.94 5.70 13.69
CA SER A 68 -2.37 6.97 13.25
C SER A 68 -3.39 8.11 13.32
N GLU A 69 -2.91 9.33 13.53
CA GLU A 69 -3.76 10.52 13.58
C GLU A 69 -4.59 10.70 12.30
N GLY A 70 -5.82 11.15 12.50
CA GLY A 70 -6.74 11.47 11.40
C GLY A 70 -7.39 10.26 10.74
N ILE A 71 -7.13 9.01 11.18
CA ILE A 71 -7.92 7.85 10.77
C ILE A 71 -9.23 7.84 11.54
N ASP A 72 -10.33 7.86 10.80
CA ASP A 72 -11.67 7.64 11.33
C ASP A 72 -11.86 6.14 11.58
N HIS A 73 -11.81 5.74 12.85
CA HIS A 73 -11.87 4.33 13.25
C HIS A 73 -13.14 3.63 12.76
N GLU A 74 -14.29 4.30 12.81
CA GLU A 74 -15.58 3.70 12.43
C GLU A 74 -15.60 3.46 10.91
N LYS A 75 -15.28 4.45 10.10
CA LYS A 75 -15.18 4.31 8.65
C LYS A 75 -14.11 3.31 8.22
N PHE A 76 -12.99 3.25 8.94
CA PHE A 76 -11.98 2.25 8.69
C PHE A 76 -12.50 0.84 8.97
N CYS A 77 -13.23 0.62 10.07
CA CYS A 77 -13.88 -0.64 10.34
C CYS A 77 -14.96 -1.00 9.30
N GLU A 78 -15.75 -0.03 8.83
CA GLU A 78 -16.74 -0.22 7.76
C GLU A 78 -16.10 -0.69 6.46
N SER A 79 -14.92 -0.19 6.14
CA SER A 79 -14.23 -0.53 4.90
C SER A 79 -13.90 -2.01 4.75
N PHE A 80 -13.79 -2.76 5.84
CA PHE A 80 -13.56 -4.22 5.79
C PHE A 80 -14.76 -5.03 5.25
N PHE A 81 -15.92 -4.41 5.14
CA PHE A 81 -17.11 -5.05 4.54
C PHE A 81 -17.25 -4.72 3.05
N VAL A 82 -16.35 -3.92 2.50
CA VAL A 82 -16.35 -3.52 1.09
C VAL A 82 -15.14 -4.13 0.41
N GLN A 83 -15.38 -4.83 -0.72
CA GLN A 83 -14.29 -5.37 -1.52
C GLN A 83 -13.44 -4.24 -2.10
N PRO A 84 -12.13 -4.17 -1.86
CA PRO A 84 -11.26 -3.20 -2.52
C PRO A 84 -11.23 -3.40 -4.04
N ASP A 85 -11.13 -2.32 -4.79
CA ASP A 85 -11.01 -2.36 -6.25
C ASP A 85 -9.59 -2.79 -6.68
N LEU A 86 -9.47 -3.31 -7.90
CA LEU A 86 -8.19 -3.46 -8.58
C LEU A 86 -7.79 -2.11 -9.18
N PHE A 87 -6.61 -1.59 -8.86
CA PHE A 87 -6.12 -0.34 -9.42
C PHE A 87 -5.01 -0.58 -10.42
N LEU A 88 -5.10 0.12 -11.56
CA LEU A 88 -4.05 0.17 -12.57
C LEU A 88 -3.44 1.56 -12.59
N ARG A 89 -2.13 1.64 -12.39
CA ARG A 89 -1.34 2.81 -12.72
C ARG A 89 -0.91 2.72 -14.17
N LEU A 90 -1.42 3.62 -15.00
CA LEU A 90 -1.09 3.72 -16.41
C LEU A 90 0.32 4.31 -16.56
N ARG A 91 1.14 3.70 -17.41
CA ARG A 91 2.49 4.22 -17.64
C ARG A 91 2.48 5.40 -18.61
N PRO A 92 3.45 6.33 -18.53
CA PRO A 92 3.50 7.53 -19.36
C PRO A 92 3.37 7.22 -20.86
N GLY A 93 2.43 7.88 -21.53
CA GLY A 93 2.14 7.73 -22.95
C GLY A 93 1.35 6.47 -23.33
N LYS A 94 0.88 5.68 -22.36
CA LYS A 94 0.08 4.46 -22.60
C LYS A 94 -1.41 4.64 -22.25
N GLU A 95 -1.81 5.76 -21.70
CA GLU A 95 -3.11 6.01 -21.10
C GLU A 95 -4.26 5.78 -22.07
N LYS A 96 -4.15 6.36 -23.26
CA LYS A 96 -5.18 6.23 -24.31
C LYS A 96 -5.28 4.79 -24.82
N MET A 97 -4.15 4.16 -25.07
CA MET A 97 -4.09 2.80 -25.61
C MET A 97 -4.67 1.78 -24.62
N VAL A 98 -4.30 1.86 -23.33
CA VAL A 98 -4.81 0.96 -22.30
C VAL A 98 -6.31 1.11 -22.12
N LYS A 99 -6.84 2.35 -22.06
CA LYS A 99 -8.28 2.60 -21.99
C LYS A 99 -9.03 1.99 -23.19
N GLN A 100 -8.49 2.13 -24.42
CA GLN A 100 -9.07 1.53 -25.60
C GLN A 100 -9.08 0.00 -25.58
N LYS A 101 -7.98 -0.63 -25.17
CA LYS A 101 -7.89 -2.10 -25.03
C LYS A 101 -8.92 -2.63 -24.02
N LEU A 102 -9.04 -1.99 -22.86
CA LEU A 102 -10.03 -2.38 -21.84
C LEU A 102 -11.47 -2.23 -22.34
N GLN A 103 -11.78 -1.16 -23.08
CA GLN A 103 -13.09 -0.94 -23.69
C GLN A 103 -13.42 -2.00 -24.74
N GLN A 104 -12.47 -2.34 -25.62
CA GLN A 104 -12.63 -3.38 -26.65
C GLN A 104 -12.84 -4.78 -26.04
N ALA A 105 -12.23 -5.04 -24.89
CA ALA A 105 -12.40 -6.27 -24.12
C ALA A 105 -13.62 -6.25 -23.19
N GLU A 106 -14.45 -5.20 -23.25
CA GLU A 106 -15.63 -5.01 -22.39
C GLU A 106 -15.35 -5.06 -20.89
N ILE A 107 -14.09 -4.78 -20.49
CA ILE A 107 -13.69 -4.69 -19.09
C ILE A 107 -14.12 -3.33 -18.54
N LYS A 108 -15.01 -3.35 -17.54
CA LYS A 108 -15.49 -2.13 -16.87
C LYS A 108 -14.39 -1.50 -16.04
N PHE A 109 -14.28 -0.19 -16.13
CA PHE A 109 -13.37 0.60 -15.29
C PHE A 109 -13.94 1.99 -15.00
N THR A 110 -13.46 2.58 -13.91
CA THR A 110 -13.71 3.98 -13.53
C THR A 110 -12.39 4.75 -13.64
N ILE A 111 -12.41 5.93 -14.22
CA ILE A 111 -11.25 6.82 -14.26
C ILE A 111 -11.15 7.53 -12.91
N VAL A 112 -10.08 7.28 -12.17
CA VAL A 112 -9.78 7.92 -10.88
C VAL A 112 -8.92 9.17 -11.09
N SER A 113 -7.93 9.09 -12.00
CA SER A 113 -7.13 10.21 -12.49
C SER A 113 -6.67 9.92 -13.92
N ASP A 114 -5.91 10.82 -14.54
CA ASP A 114 -5.38 10.62 -15.89
C ASP A 114 -4.54 9.34 -16.00
N SER A 115 -3.79 9.00 -14.95
CA SER A 115 -2.90 7.84 -14.87
C SER A 115 -3.43 6.69 -14.02
N CYS A 116 -4.63 6.79 -13.42
CA CYS A 116 -5.18 5.77 -12.52
C CYS A 116 -6.57 5.31 -12.94
N LEU A 117 -6.73 3.99 -13.09
CA LEU A 117 -8.04 3.34 -13.29
C LEU A 117 -8.36 2.44 -12.12
N ALA A 118 -9.64 2.44 -11.69
CA ALA A 118 -10.21 1.48 -10.76
C ALA A 118 -11.08 0.47 -11.51
N LEU A 119 -10.89 -0.81 -11.24
CA LEU A 119 -11.62 -1.92 -11.87
C LEU A 119 -12.22 -2.83 -10.78
N PRO A 120 -13.29 -3.58 -11.09
CA PRO A 120 -13.72 -4.64 -10.19
C PRO A 120 -12.58 -5.60 -9.83
N ASN A 121 -12.47 -6.00 -8.57
CA ASN A 121 -11.33 -6.77 -8.06
C ASN A 121 -11.02 -8.05 -8.85
N ALA A 122 -12.04 -8.71 -9.40
CA ALA A 122 -11.89 -9.94 -10.19
C ALA A 122 -11.56 -9.71 -11.68
N SER A 123 -11.25 -8.48 -12.10
CA SER A 123 -10.95 -8.17 -13.50
C SER A 123 -9.66 -8.85 -13.95
N LYS A 124 -9.75 -9.63 -15.04
CA LYS A 124 -8.60 -10.27 -15.68
C LYS A 124 -8.02 -9.32 -16.72
N VAL A 125 -6.97 -8.60 -16.35
CA VAL A 125 -6.37 -7.56 -17.19
C VAL A 125 -5.12 -8.04 -17.94
N ASP A 126 -4.47 -9.08 -17.46
CA ASP A 126 -3.23 -9.67 -17.98
C ASP A 126 -3.39 -10.31 -19.37
N ASP A 127 -4.63 -10.68 -19.75
CA ASP A 127 -4.94 -11.17 -21.09
C ASP A 127 -5.12 -10.03 -22.12
N VAL A 128 -5.25 -8.78 -21.66
CA VAL A 128 -5.63 -7.62 -22.50
C VAL A 128 -4.52 -6.58 -22.58
N ILE A 129 -3.81 -6.37 -21.48
CA ILE A 129 -2.75 -5.38 -21.37
C ILE A 129 -1.43 -6.02 -20.97
N GLU A 130 -0.32 -5.46 -21.45
CA GLU A 130 1.02 -5.89 -21.05
C GLU A 130 1.39 -5.26 -19.70
N LEU A 131 1.21 -6.05 -18.63
CA LEU A 131 1.59 -5.61 -17.28
C LEU A 131 3.07 -5.28 -17.19
N ASP A 132 3.37 -4.22 -16.45
CA ASP A 132 4.66 -3.55 -16.27
C ASP A 132 5.17 -2.78 -17.51
N ASN A 133 4.68 -3.05 -18.72
CA ASN A 133 4.97 -2.27 -19.93
C ASN A 133 3.94 -1.15 -20.16
N GLU A 134 2.67 -1.48 -20.13
CA GLU A 134 1.57 -0.55 -20.42
C GLU A 134 0.92 0.02 -19.17
N ALA A 135 0.75 -0.82 -18.16
CA ALA A 135 0.24 -0.44 -16.84
C ALA A 135 0.84 -1.33 -15.75
N VAL A 136 0.81 -0.82 -14.53
CA VAL A 136 1.25 -1.54 -13.32
C VAL A 136 0.04 -1.76 -12.42
N ILE A 137 -0.20 -3.00 -11.98
CA ILE A 137 -1.15 -3.24 -10.88
C ILE A 137 -0.52 -2.66 -9.62
N GLN A 138 -1.09 -1.57 -9.14
CA GLN A 138 -0.60 -0.83 -7.98
C GLN A 138 -1.80 -0.15 -7.31
N ASP A 139 -1.95 -0.38 -5.99
CA ASP A 139 -3.04 0.23 -5.24
C ASP A 139 -3.03 1.77 -5.33
N TYR A 140 -4.22 2.38 -5.24
CA TYR A 140 -4.40 3.82 -5.38
C TYR A 140 -3.54 4.63 -4.40
N SER A 141 -3.53 4.27 -3.12
CA SER A 141 -2.71 4.97 -2.13
C SER A 141 -1.22 4.76 -2.35
N SER A 142 -0.83 3.58 -2.87
CA SER A 142 0.54 3.36 -3.31
C SER A 142 0.94 4.25 -4.49
N GLN A 143 0.01 4.54 -5.41
CA GLN A 143 0.23 5.48 -6.51
C GLN A 143 0.38 6.92 -6.00
N GLN A 144 -0.41 7.33 -5.00
CA GLN A 144 -0.32 8.67 -4.41
C GLN A 144 1.05 8.97 -3.77
N THR A 145 1.80 7.95 -3.34
CA THR A 145 3.19 8.17 -2.89
C THR A 145 4.08 8.73 -4.01
N GLY A 146 3.66 8.63 -5.28
CA GLY A 146 4.35 9.21 -6.43
C GLY A 146 4.43 10.72 -6.39
N ASP A 147 3.42 11.42 -5.88
CA ASP A 147 3.40 12.88 -5.77
C ASP A 147 4.51 13.37 -4.82
N PHE A 148 4.78 12.62 -3.76
CA PHE A 148 5.89 12.88 -2.83
C PHE A 148 7.25 12.58 -3.47
N MET A 149 7.33 11.52 -4.29
CA MET A 149 8.55 11.18 -5.03
C MET A 149 8.87 12.24 -6.09
N ASP A 150 7.85 12.74 -6.81
CA ASP A 150 7.99 13.79 -7.81
C ASP A 150 8.46 15.10 -7.17
N SER A 151 7.83 15.50 -6.08
CA SER A 151 8.25 16.69 -5.32
C SER A 151 9.68 16.54 -4.78
N ALA A 152 10.05 15.37 -4.29
CA ALA A 152 11.38 15.09 -3.78
C ALA A 152 12.43 15.18 -4.88
N ILE A 153 12.23 14.52 -6.03
CA ILE A 153 13.18 14.53 -7.14
C ILE A 153 13.31 15.93 -7.76
N ALA A 154 12.22 16.68 -7.85
CA ALA A 154 12.22 18.06 -8.34
C ALA A 154 13.00 19.03 -7.43
N SER A 155 13.13 18.71 -6.14
CA SER A 155 13.89 19.51 -5.17
C SER A 155 15.41 19.31 -5.25
N LEU A 156 15.88 18.34 -6.04
CA LEU A 156 17.31 18.02 -6.20
C LEU A 156 17.89 18.80 -7.38
N GLU A 157 19.02 19.46 -7.15
CA GLU A 157 19.71 20.29 -8.16
C GLU A 157 20.57 19.48 -9.15
N ASN A 158 20.25 18.21 -9.36
CA ASN A 158 21.04 17.31 -10.21
C ASN A 158 20.20 16.77 -11.37
N ASN A 159 20.73 16.89 -12.59
CA ASN A 159 20.10 16.38 -13.80
C ASN A 159 20.01 14.85 -13.84
N LYS A 160 20.85 14.14 -13.08
CA LYS A 160 20.85 12.68 -12.97
C LYS A 160 21.07 12.24 -11.53
N PRO A 161 20.05 12.43 -10.66
CA PRO A 161 20.19 12.13 -9.24
C PRO A 161 20.38 10.63 -8.97
N SER A 162 21.20 10.33 -7.95
CA SER A 162 21.37 8.99 -7.43
C SER A 162 20.21 8.65 -6.50
N VAL A 163 19.45 7.60 -6.86
CA VAL A 163 18.24 7.15 -6.15
C VAL A 163 18.43 5.73 -5.63
N TRP A 164 18.08 5.50 -4.38
CA TRP A 164 18.08 4.17 -3.79
C TRP A 164 16.72 3.81 -3.24
N ASP A 165 16.10 2.76 -3.80
CA ASP A 165 14.94 2.07 -3.23
C ASP A 165 15.47 0.95 -2.34
N CYS A 166 15.50 1.20 -1.03
CA CYS A 166 16.24 0.36 -0.09
C CYS A 166 15.47 -0.90 0.35
N CYS A 167 14.17 -0.94 0.12
CA CYS A 167 13.28 -2.08 0.38
C CYS A 167 12.40 -2.34 -0.85
N ALA A 168 13.03 -2.51 -2.02
CA ALA A 168 12.37 -2.42 -3.31
C ALA A 168 11.30 -3.49 -3.56
N ALA A 169 11.30 -4.57 -2.81
CA ALA A 169 10.41 -5.70 -3.04
C ALA A 169 10.35 -6.07 -4.54
N SER A 170 9.18 -6.18 -5.13
CA SER A 170 9.02 -6.48 -6.56
C SER A 170 9.20 -5.27 -7.50
N GLY A 171 9.61 -4.10 -7.00
CA GLY A 171 9.98 -2.94 -7.79
C GLY A 171 8.84 -1.99 -8.17
N GLY A 172 7.67 -2.07 -7.53
CA GLY A 172 6.52 -1.22 -7.86
C GLY A 172 6.82 0.28 -7.69
N LYS A 173 7.45 0.68 -6.59
CA LYS A 173 7.88 2.06 -6.30
C LYS A 173 9.04 2.49 -7.21
N SER A 174 10.00 1.58 -7.46
CA SER A 174 11.12 1.84 -8.38
C SER A 174 10.65 2.08 -9.82
N ILE A 175 9.66 1.30 -10.33
CA ILE A 175 9.07 1.53 -11.66
C ILE A 175 8.37 2.90 -11.67
N MET A 176 7.65 3.25 -10.60
CA MET A 176 7.00 4.55 -10.48
C MET A 176 8.01 5.70 -10.47
N MET A 177 9.10 5.57 -9.73
CA MET A 177 10.17 6.57 -9.70
C MET A 177 10.82 6.75 -11.09
N TYR A 178 11.04 5.65 -11.81
CA TYR A 178 11.56 5.70 -13.17
C TYR A 178 10.57 6.33 -14.17
N ASP A 179 9.27 6.14 -13.98
CA ASP A 179 8.23 6.79 -14.80
C ASP A 179 8.17 8.30 -14.53
N ILE A 180 8.41 8.75 -13.30
CA ILE A 180 8.50 10.17 -12.90
C ILE A 180 9.75 10.80 -13.52
N ASN A 181 10.90 10.18 -13.35
CA ASN A 181 12.16 10.67 -13.92
C ASN A 181 13.02 9.50 -14.43
N PRO A 182 13.07 9.25 -15.76
CA PRO A 182 13.87 8.18 -16.32
C PRO A 182 15.38 8.47 -16.30
N ASN A 183 15.79 9.73 -16.04
CA ASN A 183 17.19 10.11 -15.97
C ASN A 183 17.75 10.05 -14.55
N ILE A 184 17.70 8.88 -13.93
CA ILE A 184 18.22 8.62 -12.58
C ILE A 184 19.31 7.54 -12.59
N ASP A 185 20.23 7.57 -11.61
CA ASP A 185 21.12 6.43 -11.29
C ASP A 185 20.44 5.58 -10.22
N LEU A 186 19.68 4.58 -10.66
CA LEU A 186 18.81 3.78 -9.79
C LEU A 186 19.58 2.62 -9.17
N THR A 187 19.53 2.54 -7.85
CA THR A 187 19.93 1.37 -7.07
C THR A 187 18.71 0.81 -6.36
N VAL A 188 18.57 -0.50 -6.34
CA VAL A 188 17.49 -1.21 -5.65
C VAL A 188 18.08 -2.29 -4.76
N SER A 189 17.50 -2.50 -3.60
CA SER A 189 17.89 -3.61 -2.72
C SER A 189 16.69 -4.28 -2.03
N ASP A 190 16.83 -5.54 -1.73
CA ASP A 190 15.92 -6.33 -0.87
C ASP A 190 16.73 -7.43 -0.19
N VAL A 191 16.24 -7.92 0.95
CA VAL A 191 16.85 -9.05 1.69
C VAL A 191 16.56 -10.41 1.03
N ARG A 192 15.58 -10.48 0.13
CA ARG A 192 15.10 -11.72 -0.49
C ARG A 192 15.55 -11.81 -1.94
N GLU A 193 16.45 -12.73 -2.24
CA GLU A 193 16.95 -12.95 -3.60
C GLU A 193 15.83 -13.29 -4.61
N SER A 194 14.88 -14.15 -4.21
CA SER A 194 13.74 -14.52 -5.06
C SER A 194 12.89 -13.32 -5.51
N ILE A 195 12.79 -12.31 -4.65
CA ILE A 195 12.06 -11.08 -4.96
C ILE A 195 12.86 -10.22 -5.95
N LEU A 196 14.19 -10.13 -5.81
CA LEU A 196 15.05 -9.42 -6.79
C LEU A 196 15.01 -10.08 -8.17
N ILE A 197 14.86 -11.40 -8.24
CA ILE A 197 14.65 -12.12 -9.51
C ILE A 197 13.32 -11.67 -10.16
N ASN A 198 12.24 -11.54 -9.39
CA ASN A 198 10.96 -11.04 -9.88
C ASN A 198 11.05 -9.56 -10.30
N LEU A 199 11.71 -8.73 -9.50
CA LEU A 199 11.98 -7.32 -9.84
C LEU A 199 12.69 -7.22 -11.19
N LYS A 200 13.73 -8.02 -11.43
CA LYS A 200 14.45 -8.04 -12.71
C LYS A 200 13.53 -8.34 -13.90
N LYS A 201 12.61 -9.32 -13.75
CA LYS A 201 11.63 -9.66 -14.79
C LYS A 201 10.69 -8.47 -15.07
N ARG A 202 10.19 -7.81 -14.02
CA ARG A 202 9.33 -6.64 -14.14
C ARG A 202 10.06 -5.45 -14.75
N PHE A 203 11.29 -5.18 -14.34
CA PHE A 203 12.12 -4.11 -14.92
C PHE A 203 12.41 -4.33 -16.40
N THR A 204 12.63 -5.59 -16.81
CA THR A 204 12.79 -5.93 -18.24
C THR A 204 11.54 -5.57 -19.03
N LYS A 205 10.32 -5.91 -18.54
CA LYS A 205 9.05 -5.53 -19.15
C LYS A 205 8.84 -4.02 -19.14
N ALA A 206 9.21 -3.37 -18.05
CA ALA A 206 9.12 -1.91 -17.90
C ALA A 206 10.12 -1.14 -18.75
N GLY A 207 11.07 -1.81 -19.41
CA GLY A 207 12.13 -1.17 -20.20
C GLY A 207 13.26 -0.53 -19.37
N ILE A 208 13.33 -0.84 -18.06
CA ILE A 208 14.38 -0.34 -17.17
C ILE A 208 15.61 -1.23 -17.29
N LYS A 209 16.65 -0.74 -17.96
CA LYS A 209 17.88 -1.49 -18.27
C LYS A 209 19.05 -1.11 -17.37
N ASN A 210 19.13 0.16 -17.00
CA ASN A 210 20.27 0.73 -16.26
C ASN A 210 19.89 0.89 -14.79
N TYR A 211 20.25 -0.09 -13.97
CA TYR A 211 20.08 -0.06 -12.52
C TYR A 211 21.09 -0.98 -11.83
N LYS A 212 21.32 -0.77 -10.53
CA LYS A 212 22.12 -1.64 -9.68
C LYS A 212 21.18 -2.42 -8.74
N GLY A 213 21.20 -3.75 -8.79
CA GLY A 213 20.45 -4.61 -7.88
C GLY A 213 21.38 -5.20 -6.82
N ILE A 214 21.02 -5.09 -5.55
CA ILE A 214 21.86 -5.51 -4.42
C ILE A 214 21.03 -6.37 -3.46
N LEU A 215 21.53 -7.56 -3.13
CA LEU A 215 21.01 -8.36 -2.04
C LEU A 215 21.55 -7.77 -0.73
N ALA A 216 20.69 -7.17 0.10
CA ALA A 216 21.11 -6.51 1.34
C ALA A 216 20.13 -6.74 2.48
N ASP A 217 20.65 -7.17 3.64
CA ASP A 217 19.90 -7.18 4.89
C ASP A 217 20.19 -5.92 5.70
N LEU A 218 19.25 -4.99 5.69
CA LEU A 218 19.35 -3.71 6.40
C LEU A 218 19.19 -3.84 7.94
N LYS A 219 18.99 -5.04 8.46
CA LYS A 219 18.99 -5.31 9.92
C LYS A 219 20.38 -5.54 10.48
N GLY A 220 21.32 -5.92 9.62
CA GLY A 220 22.68 -6.32 9.99
C GLY A 220 23.66 -5.15 10.01
N PRO A 221 24.81 -5.33 10.69
CA PRO A 221 25.87 -4.31 10.78
C PRO A 221 26.72 -4.21 9.51
N LEU A 222 26.66 -5.21 8.62
CA LEU A 222 27.43 -5.25 7.36
C LEU A 222 26.61 -4.65 6.24
N PHE A 223 27.00 -3.49 5.80
CA PHE A 223 26.34 -2.76 4.74
C PHE A 223 27.24 -2.65 3.50
N PRO A 224 26.69 -2.84 2.28
CA PRO A 224 27.52 -2.89 1.06
C PRO A 224 28.07 -1.52 0.61
N PHE A 225 27.66 -0.43 1.27
CA PHE A 225 28.11 0.92 0.92
C PHE A 225 29.05 1.46 1.99
N SER A 226 30.20 2.00 1.57
CA SER A 226 31.22 2.55 2.47
C SER A 226 31.05 4.05 2.78
N THR A 227 30.19 4.77 2.04
CA THR A 227 29.99 6.23 2.17
C THR A 227 28.59 6.66 1.75
N SER A 228 28.18 7.87 2.10
CA SER A 228 26.94 8.50 1.67
C SER A 228 26.89 8.67 0.15
N ASN A 229 25.99 7.94 -0.53
CA ASN A 229 26.03 7.83 -1.98
C ASN A 229 24.78 8.36 -2.68
N PHE A 230 23.66 8.56 -1.94
CA PHE A 230 22.37 8.81 -2.55
C PHE A 230 21.80 10.19 -2.25
N GLN A 231 21.24 10.81 -3.28
CA GLN A 231 20.51 12.08 -3.16
C GLN A 231 19.06 11.85 -2.79
N LEU A 232 18.49 10.70 -3.17
CA LEU A 232 17.15 10.27 -2.77
C LEU A 232 17.19 8.83 -2.27
N VAL A 233 16.64 8.60 -1.08
CA VAL A 233 16.42 7.25 -0.53
C VAL A 233 14.94 7.03 -0.33
N ILE A 234 14.41 5.97 -0.93
CA ILE A 234 13.02 5.51 -0.76
C ILE A 234 13.05 4.29 0.14
N ALA A 235 12.38 4.39 1.28
CA ALA A 235 12.28 3.35 2.29
C ALA A 235 10.81 2.92 2.48
N ASP A 236 10.29 2.09 1.54
CA ASP A 236 9.01 1.40 1.67
C ASP A 236 9.21 0.17 2.56
N VAL A 237 9.24 0.42 3.87
CA VAL A 237 9.75 -0.55 4.85
C VAL A 237 8.75 -1.66 5.16
N PRO A 238 9.24 -2.88 5.53
CA PRO A 238 8.38 -3.92 6.08
C PRO A 238 7.58 -3.40 7.29
N CYS A 239 6.29 -3.70 7.30
CA CYS A 239 5.35 -3.27 8.32
C CYS A 239 4.28 -4.33 8.57
N THR A 240 3.38 -4.11 9.51
CA THR A 240 2.24 -5.03 9.77
C THR A 240 1.32 -5.20 8.58
N GLY A 241 1.33 -4.28 7.61
CA GLY A 241 0.43 -4.29 6.47
C GLY A 241 -1.01 -3.94 6.83
N SER A 242 -1.26 -3.38 8.02
CA SER A 242 -2.61 -3.17 8.56
C SER A 242 -3.53 -2.31 7.69
N GLY A 243 -2.96 -1.46 6.84
CA GLY A 243 -3.71 -0.68 5.85
C GLY A 243 -4.19 -1.48 4.64
N THR A 244 -3.69 -2.73 4.46
CA THR A 244 -4.01 -3.59 3.30
C THR A 244 -4.90 -4.78 3.67
N TRP A 245 -5.29 -4.94 4.94
CA TRP A 245 -6.03 -6.11 5.42
C TRP A 245 -7.45 -6.23 4.85
N GLY A 246 -7.98 -5.18 4.23
CA GLY A 246 -9.20 -5.27 3.43
C GLY A 246 -9.09 -6.25 2.25
N ARG A 247 -7.86 -6.46 1.72
CA ARG A 247 -7.54 -7.46 0.68
C ARG A 247 -7.19 -8.84 1.24
N THR A 248 -6.70 -8.88 2.48
CA THR A 248 -6.21 -10.08 3.17
C THR A 248 -6.84 -10.20 4.55
N PRO A 249 -8.19 -10.41 4.64
CA PRO A 249 -8.92 -10.39 5.91
C PRO A 249 -8.47 -11.48 6.89
N GLU A 250 -7.80 -12.52 6.41
CA GLU A 250 -7.14 -13.52 7.24
C GLU A 250 -6.01 -12.91 8.10
N GLN A 251 -5.29 -11.92 7.60
CA GLN A 251 -4.27 -11.21 8.37
C GLN A 251 -4.91 -10.46 9.55
N LEU A 252 -6.03 -9.77 9.33
CA LEU A 252 -6.79 -9.14 10.41
C LEU A 252 -7.21 -10.17 11.47
N TYR A 253 -7.67 -11.35 11.04
CA TYR A 253 -8.16 -12.39 11.93
C TYR A 253 -7.06 -12.99 12.79
N PHE A 254 -5.88 -13.29 12.20
CA PHE A 254 -4.77 -13.95 12.88
C PHE A 254 -3.76 -12.96 13.50
N PHE A 255 -3.99 -11.66 13.39
CA PHE A 255 -3.06 -10.65 13.86
C PHE A 255 -2.83 -10.73 15.37
N ASP A 256 -1.57 -10.71 15.75
CA ASP A 256 -1.11 -10.55 17.12
C ASP A 256 -0.57 -9.13 17.32
N GLN A 257 -1.08 -8.42 18.32
CA GLN A 257 -0.71 -7.03 18.62
C GLN A 257 0.79 -6.87 18.89
N SER A 258 1.48 -7.89 19.41
CA SER A 258 2.93 -7.87 19.60
C SER A 258 3.72 -7.63 18.31
N ASN A 259 3.13 -7.92 17.16
CA ASN A 259 3.74 -7.64 15.85
C ASN A 259 3.94 -6.15 15.60
N ILE A 260 3.14 -5.26 16.20
CA ILE A 260 3.34 -3.81 16.11
C ILE A 260 4.73 -3.45 16.62
N GLU A 261 5.11 -3.96 17.79
CA GLU A 261 6.45 -3.72 18.35
C GLU A 261 7.54 -4.39 17.52
N THR A 262 7.32 -5.63 17.07
CA THR A 262 8.28 -6.38 16.26
C THR A 262 8.64 -5.61 14.98
N TYR A 263 7.65 -5.11 14.24
CA TYR A 263 7.90 -4.31 13.03
C TYR A 263 8.47 -2.93 13.36
N SER A 264 8.02 -2.31 14.45
CA SER A 264 8.56 -1.04 14.92
C SER A 264 10.08 -1.11 15.19
N VAL A 265 10.55 -2.17 15.85
CA VAL A 265 11.98 -2.41 16.09
C VAL A 265 12.72 -2.69 14.77
N LEU A 266 12.12 -3.45 13.87
CA LEU A 266 12.69 -3.73 12.55
C LEU A 266 12.88 -2.46 11.73
N GLN A 267 11.87 -1.60 11.69
CA GLN A 267 11.89 -0.33 10.98
C GLN A 267 12.98 0.60 11.53
N LYS A 268 13.14 0.70 12.86
CA LYS A 268 14.24 1.46 13.47
C LYS A 268 15.60 0.99 12.96
N LYS A 269 15.84 -0.32 12.86
CA LYS A 269 17.10 -0.88 12.35
C LYS A 269 17.32 -0.52 10.86
N ILE A 270 16.27 -0.64 10.04
CA ILE A 270 16.34 -0.34 8.61
C ILE A 270 16.68 1.13 8.40
N VAL A 271 15.93 2.05 9.02
CA VAL A 271 16.18 3.49 8.84
C VAL A 271 17.54 3.91 9.40
N SER A 272 18.00 3.29 10.49
CA SER A 272 19.33 3.55 11.06
C SER A 272 20.48 3.16 10.12
N ASN A 273 20.27 2.20 9.24
CA ASN A 273 21.25 1.80 8.24
C ASN A 273 21.06 2.54 6.89
N ALA A 274 19.83 2.93 6.56
CA ALA A 274 19.54 3.59 5.29
C ALA A 274 19.88 5.09 5.33
N ILE A 275 19.52 5.82 6.37
CA ILE A 275 19.70 7.27 6.48
C ILE A 275 21.20 7.71 6.40
N PRO A 276 22.18 7.00 6.98
CA PRO A 276 23.59 7.35 6.82
C PRO A 276 24.07 7.35 5.36
N GLN A 277 23.40 6.65 4.45
CA GLN A 277 23.73 6.60 3.03
C GLN A 277 23.22 7.82 2.25
N LEU A 278 22.43 8.68 2.89
CA LEU A 278 21.92 9.90 2.31
C LEU A 278 23.01 10.98 2.30
N GLN A 279 23.21 11.64 1.16
CA GLN A 279 24.11 12.78 1.02
C GLN A 279 23.58 14.00 1.80
N PRO A 280 24.43 14.98 2.14
CA PRO A 280 23.98 16.29 2.57
C PRO A 280 22.99 16.88 1.56
N SER A 281 21.96 17.58 2.02
CA SER A 281 20.83 18.10 1.22
C SER A 281 19.98 17.03 0.50
N GLY A 282 20.27 15.76 0.69
CA GLY A 282 19.48 14.67 0.13
C GLY A 282 18.11 14.51 0.80
N VAL A 283 17.23 13.78 0.14
CA VAL A 283 15.84 13.54 0.58
C VAL A 283 15.65 12.08 0.96
N PHE A 284 15.02 11.84 2.11
CA PHE A 284 14.63 10.52 2.59
C PHE A 284 13.11 10.41 2.60
N ILE A 285 12.55 9.41 1.93
CA ILE A 285 11.12 9.13 1.91
C ILE A 285 10.86 7.84 2.69
N TYR A 286 10.14 7.95 3.78
CA TYR A 286 9.70 6.83 4.61
C TYR A 286 8.26 6.48 4.25
N ILE A 287 7.99 5.20 3.97
CA ILE A 287 6.67 4.72 3.55
C ILE A 287 6.33 3.44 4.31
N THR A 288 5.07 3.31 4.73
CA THR A 288 4.48 2.06 5.21
C THR A 288 3.09 1.85 4.61
N CYS A 289 2.64 0.59 4.57
CA CYS A 289 1.24 0.25 4.38
C CYS A 289 0.56 -0.10 5.73
N SER A 290 0.95 0.58 6.80
CA SER A 290 0.40 0.44 8.15
C SER A 290 -0.50 1.61 8.51
N VAL A 291 -1.50 1.33 9.34
CA VAL A 291 -2.34 2.35 9.99
C VAL A 291 -1.97 2.57 11.46
N PHE A 292 -0.93 1.93 11.96
CA PHE A 292 -0.50 2.05 13.35
C PHE A 292 0.48 3.21 13.57
N LYS A 293 0.16 4.10 14.52
CA LYS A 293 1.01 5.26 14.87
C LYS A 293 2.44 4.86 15.24
N LYS A 294 2.62 3.68 15.84
CA LYS A 294 3.93 3.18 16.24
C LYS A 294 4.84 2.85 15.05
N GLU A 295 4.26 2.53 13.91
CA GLU A 295 4.98 2.29 12.66
C GLU A 295 5.08 3.56 11.80
N ASN A 296 4.30 4.59 12.11
CA ASN A 296 4.15 5.83 11.36
C ASN A 296 4.72 7.02 12.14
N GLU A 297 3.91 7.76 12.89
CA GLU A 297 4.30 9.01 13.56
C GLU A 297 5.47 8.82 14.55
N GLU A 298 5.46 7.73 15.34
CA GLU A 298 6.56 7.45 16.26
C GLU A 298 7.89 7.12 15.54
N LYS A 299 7.83 6.68 14.26
CA LYS A 299 9.04 6.55 13.44
C LYS A 299 9.51 7.89 12.90
N VAL A 300 8.59 8.78 12.58
CA VAL A 300 8.93 10.16 12.21
C VAL A 300 9.68 10.84 13.36
N ASP A 301 9.17 10.73 14.58
CA ASP A 301 9.83 11.30 15.76
C ASP A 301 11.20 10.65 16.01
N PHE A 302 11.30 9.33 15.93
CA PHE A 302 12.56 8.62 16.03
C PHE A 302 13.59 9.10 14.98
N ILE A 303 13.18 9.31 13.73
CA ILE A 303 14.07 9.78 12.66
C ILE A 303 14.54 11.21 12.94
N LYS A 304 13.65 12.12 13.35
CA LYS A 304 13.99 13.50 13.68
C LYS A 304 15.01 13.58 14.83
N GLU A 305 14.75 12.82 15.91
CA GLU A 305 15.57 12.84 17.11
C GLU A 305 16.97 12.26 16.92
N ASN A 306 17.09 11.21 16.10
CA ASN A 306 18.36 10.46 15.99
C ASN A 306 19.23 10.84 14.79
N PHE A 307 18.64 11.45 13.73
CA PHE A 307 19.38 11.72 12.49
C PHE A 307 19.40 13.19 12.09
N HIS A 308 18.78 14.08 12.88
CA HIS A 308 18.73 15.52 12.62
C HIS A 308 18.22 15.87 11.23
N LEU A 309 17.27 15.07 10.70
CA LEU A 309 16.60 15.34 9.45
C LEU A 309 15.44 16.32 9.70
N GLU A 310 15.26 17.26 8.79
CA GLU A 310 14.09 18.14 8.76
C GLU A 310 12.90 17.39 8.15
N LEU A 311 11.78 17.31 8.87
CA LEU A 311 10.52 16.80 8.32
C LEU A 311 9.91 17.86 7.41
N ILE A 312 9.79 17.55 6.12
CA ILE A 312 9.19 18.43 5.12
C ILE A 312 7.68 18.23 5.06
N GLN A 313 7.24 16.98 5.05
CA GLN A 313 5.83 16.62 4.92
C GLN A 313 5.60 15.20 5.45
N MET A 314 4.41 14.96 6.03
CA MET A 314 3.92 13.60 6.29
C MET A 314 2.42 13.54 6.08
N GLU A 315 1.91 12.37 5.67
CA GLU A 315 0.49 12.17 5.42
C GLU A 315 0.08 10.70 5.61
N VAL A 316 -1.13 10.50 6.15
CA VAL A 316 -1.86 9.23 6.11
C VAL A 316 -2.74 9.23 4.87
N LEU A 317 -2.40 8.42 3.89
CA LEU A 317 -3.16 8.22 2.65
C LEU A 317 -4.35 7.29 2.94
N LYS A 318 -5.55 7.88 3.08
CA LYS A 318 -6.77 7.21 3.57
C LYS A 318 -7.51 6.49 2.45
N GLY A 319 -6.91 5.43 1.89
CA GLY A 319 -7.49 4.65 0.81
C GLY A 319 -8.80 3.94 1.17
N TYR A 320 -9.04 3.64 2.44
CA TYR A 320 -10.27 3.03 2.91
C TYR A 320 -11.55 3.81 2.51
N ASN A 321 -11.45 5.13 2.28
CA ASN A 321 -12.55 5.96 1.75
C ASN A 321 -12.76 5.79 0.23
N LYS A 322 -11.87 5.06 -0.46
CA LYS A 322 -11.79 4.93 -1.93
C LYS A 322 -11.77 3.48 -2.39
N LYS A 323 -12.16 2.53 -1.56
CA LYS A 323 -12.03 1.09 -1.80
C LYS A 323 -10.59 0.68 -2.12
N ALA A 324 -9.63 1.33 -1.47
CA ALA A 324 -8.20 1.16 -1.65
C ALA A 324 -7.51 0.88 -0.31
N ASP A 325 -6.26 0.49 -0.36
CA ASP A 325 -5.42 0.31 0.81
C ASP A 325 -5.13 1.67 1.48
N SER A 326 -4.74 1.64 2.76
CA SER A 326 -4.26 2.85 3.44
C SER A 326 -2.75 2.76 3.64
N MET A 327 -2.08 3.91 3.50
CA MET A 327 -0.63 4.00 3.60
C MET A 327 -0.23 5.24 4.40
N PHE A 328 1.02 5.26 4.80
CA PHE A 328 1.65 6.43 5.40
C PHE A 328 2.90 6.80 4.61
N VAL A 329 3.15 8.09 4.48
CA VAL A 329 4.35 8.64 3.85
C VAL A 329 4.87 9.81 4.65
N ALA A 330 6.20 9.88 4.82
CA ALA A 330 6.90 11.03 5.40
C ALA A 330 8.15 11.34 4.57
N VAL A 331 8.37 12.62 4.31
CA VAL A 331 9.48 13.14 3.52
C VAL A 331 10.37 13.98 4.42
N PHE A 332 11.65 13.67 4.42
CA PHE A 332 12.66 14.37 5.19
C PHE A 332 13.77 14.90 4.30
N LYS A 333 14.37 16.00 4.71
CA LYS A 333 15.56 16.57 4.09
C LYS A 333 16.74 16.53 5.07
N LYS A 334 17.89 16.10 4.58
CA LYS A 334 19.13 16.14 5.36
C LYS A 334 19.72 17.53 5.29
N ASN A 335 20.06 18.09 6.45
CA ASN A 335 20.78 19.37 6.52
C ASN A 335 22.15 19.28 5.84
N LEU A 336 22.72 20.44 5.48
CA LEU A 336 24.06 20.56 4.89
C LEU A 336 25.16 20.01 5.81
#